data_fdb32710de70520a0d00a5dfa60958a3
#
_entry.id   fdb32710de70520a0d00a5dfa60958a3
#
_cell.length_a   1.000
_cell.length_b   1.000
_cell.length_c   1.000
_cell.angle_alpha   90.00
_cell.angle_beta   90.00
_cell.angle_gamma   90.00
#
_symmetry.space_group_name_H-M   'P 1'
#
loop_
_entity.id
_entity.type
_entity.pdbx_description
1 polymer ?
#
loop_
_entity_poly.entity_id
_entity_poly.type
_entity_poly.pdbx_seq_one_letter_code
_entity_poly.pdbx_strand_id
1 'polypeptide(L)'
;MANLIVIMGDSGAGKTYSIKSLDPAQVSIISCKKNRLPFAGNYTVRKVVDTVDQNGQPVFAYDQIKMLLRSSQKKIFVIDDSTFLLKNEQQRNIGLKIKNDKVNGFMQYEVLSFHFKDLIDFILDELPEDIFVILMHHITKDETGKVKTEVVGKVLDSLIEKSCDVVLLAEVENGEHYFLTESCSYATTKSPEGMFPPRIANSLKTVIEGYKKYYGME
;
A
#
# COMPACT_ATOMS: atom_id res chain seq x y z
N MET A 1 -0.11 0.21 -18.25
CA MET A 1 0.08 -0.40 -16.91
C MET A 1 0.45 0.72 -15.94
N ALA A 2 -0.32 0.94 -14.87
CA ALA A 2 -0.02 1.97 -13.89
C ALA A 2 1.25 1.62 -13.07
N ASN A 3 1.82 2.61 -12.41
CA ASN A 3 3.07 2.47 -11.65
C ASN A 3 2.73 2.13 -10.20
N LEU A 4 2.97 0.89 -9.79
CA LEU A 4 2.73 0.41 -8.44
C LEU A 4 4.03 0.41 -7.62
N ILE A 5 4.04 1.20 -6.55
CA ILE A 5 5.18 1.35 -5.64
C ILE A 5 4.76 0.94 -4.23
N VAL A 6 5.60 0.22 -3.53
CA VAL A 6 5.39 -0.15 -2.13
C VAL A 6 6.39 0.55 -1.24
N ILE A 7 5.88 1.23 -0.21
CA ILE A 7 6.68 1.75 0.91
C ILE A 7 6.33 0.92 2.14
N MET A 8 7.20 0.00 2.50
CA MET A 8 7.02 -0.81 3.71
C MET A 8 7.79 -0.21 4.89
N GLY A 9 7.43 -0.57 6.12
CA GLY A 9 8.14 -0.12 7.31
C GLY A 9 7.32 -0.24 8.59
N ASP A 10 7.98 -0.09 9.72
CA ASP A 10 7.35 -0.08 11.05
C ASP A 10 6.49 1.16 11.28
N SER A 11 5.69 1.11 12.35
CA SER A 11 5.01 2.30 12.85
C SER A 11 6.04 3.34 13.30
N GLY A 12 5.86 4.60 12.87
CA GLY A 12 6.80 5.67 13.19
C GLY A 12 8.01 5.77 12.23
N ALA A 13 8.22 4.84 11.31
CA ALA A 13 9.33 4.88 10.34
C ALA A 13 9.22 6.03 9.31
N GLY A 14 8.12 6.79 9.31
CA GLY A 14 7.97 7.95 8.43
C GLY A 14 7.19 7.69 7.13
N LYS A 15 6.62 6.48 6.93
CA LYS A 15 5.83 6.17 5.72
C LYS A 15 4.82 7.26 5.38
N THR A 16 3.82 7.48 6.24
CA THR A 16 2.78 8.50 6.03
C THR A 16 3.37 9.91 5.98
N TYR A 17 4.44 10.20 6.74
CA TYR A 17 5.08 11.52 6.75
C TYR A 17 5.69 11.88 5.38
N SER A 18 6.19 10.91 4.63
CA SER A 18 6.77 11.14 3.29
C SER A 18 5.81 11.75 2.28
N ILE A 19 4.49 11.59 2.49
CA ILE A 19 3.43 12.18 1.65
C ILE A 19 3.52 13.71 1.68
N LYS A 20 4.01 14.31 2.76
CA LYS A 20 4.16 15.77 2.92
C LYS A 20 5.00 16.41 1.81
N SER A 21 5.86 15.64 1.15
CA SER A 21 6.69 16.11 0.04
C SER A 21 5.92 16.31 -1.27
N LEU A 22 4.70 15.76 -1.39
CA LEU A 22 3.88 15.86 -2.58
C LEU A 22 3.01 17.12 -2.56
N ASP A 23 2.70 17.64 -3.75
CA ASP A 23 1.73 18.71 -3.91
C ASP A 23 0.31 18.19 -3.58
N PRO A 24 -0.40 18.79 -2.60
CA PRO A 24 -1.80 18.43 -2.29
C PRO A 24 -2.75 18.49 -3.50
N ALA A 25 -2.44 19.35 -4.48
CA ALA A 25 -3.23 19.47 -5.70
C ALA A 25 -3.11 18.22 -6.60
N GLN A 26 -2.03 17.46 -6.52
CA GLN A 26 -1.74 16.31 -7.39
C GLN A 26 -2.02 14.95 -6.75
N VAL A 27 -2.10 14.88 -5.42
CA VAL A 27 -2.23 13.63 -4.68
C VAL A 27 -3.62 13.43 -4.09
N SER A 28 -4.10 12.19 -4.11
CA SER A 28 -5.26 11.71 -3.34
C SER A 28 -4.81 10.66 -2.34
N ILE A 29 -5.12 10.87 -1.07
CA ILE A 29 -4.81 9.92 0.00
C ILE A 29 -6.04 9.10 0.29
N ILE A 30 -5.92 7.78 0.19
CA ILE A 30 -6.95 6.80 0.52
C ILE A 30 -6.57 6.15 1.84
N SER A 31 -7.28 6.49 2.91
CA SER A 31 -6.94 6.03 4.26
C SER A 31 -7.78 4.82 4.65
N CYS A 32 -7.10 3.69 4.94
CA CYS A 32 -7.72 2.45 5.40
C CYS A 32 -7.84 2.37 6.93
N LYS A 33 -7.44 3.43 7.62
CA LYS A 33 -7.49 3.54 9.09
C LYS A 33 -8.14 4.85 9.54
N LYS A 34 -8.45 4.97 10.84
CA LYS A 34 -9.13 6.16 11.39
C LYS A 34 -8.19 7.29 11.84
N ASN A 35 -6.89 7.19 11.60
CA ASN A 35 -5.92 8.17 12.09
C ASN A 35 -5.92 9.46 11.26
N ARG A 36 -5.40 10.55 11.87
CA ARG A 36 -5.10 11.80 11.16
C ARG A 36 -3.72 11.69 10.54
N LEU A 37 -3.47 12.52 9.50
CA LEU A 37 -2.12 12.68 8.95
C LEU A 37 -1.18 13.26 10.03
N PRO A 38 0.09 12.82 10.11
CA PRO A 38 1.06 13.29 11.09
C PRO A 38 1.66 14.66 10.73
N PHE A 39 1.08 15.37 9.77
CA PHE A 39 1.49 16.69 9.32
C PHE A 39 0.27 17.53 8.93
N ALA A 40 0.45 18.87 8.95
CA ALA A 40 -0.55 19.81 8.48
C ALA A 40 -0.47 20.01 6.96
N GLY A 41 -1.61 20.25 6.32
CA GLY A 41 -1.71 20.53 4.89
C GLY A 41 -3.14 20.34 4.38
N ASN A 42 -3.43 20.90 3.21
CA ASN A 42 -4.76 20.82 2.59
C ASN A 42 -4.88 19.58 1.67
N TYR A 43 -4.62 18.41 2.22
CA TYR A 43 -4.67 17.16 1.47
C TYR A 43 -6.08 16.60 1.38
N THR A 44 -6.44 16.08 0.21
CA THR A 44 -7.67 15.31 0.03
C THR A 44 -7.46 13.90 0.62
N VAL A 45 -8.14 13.61 1.73
CA VAL A 45 -8.12 12.29 2.37
C VAL A 45 -9.50 11.64 2.24
N ARG A 46 -9.55 10.47 1.60
CA ARG A 46 -10.75 9.65 1.46
C ARG A 46 -10.61 8.42 2.36
N LYS A 47 -11.49 8.29 3.33
CA LYS A 47 -11.54 7.09 4.19
C LYS A 47 -12.33 6.01 3.51
N VAL A 48 -11.80 4.79 3.51
CA VAL A 48 -12.46 3.59 3.00
C VAL A 48 -12.64 2.59 4.15
N VAL A 49 -13.85 2.09 4.27
CA VAL A 49 -14.23 1.07 5.25
C VAL A 49 -15.32 0.20 4.65
N ASP A 50 -15.40 -1.06 5.07
CA ASP A 50 -16.51 -1.90 4.67
C ASP A 50 -17.82 -1.34 5.22
N THR A 51 -18.81 -1.17 4.36
CA THR A 51 -20.13 -0.59 4.66
C THR A 51 -21.23 -1.44 4.03
N VAL A 52 -22.45 -0.99 4.15
CA VAL A 52 -23.60 -1.50 3.39
C VAL A 52 -24.24 -0.36 2.61
N ASP A 53 -24.73 -0.66 1.43
CA ASP A 53 -25.47 0.29 0.60
C ASP A 53 -26.91 0.50 1.10
N GLN A 54 -27.71 1.29 0.37
CA GLN A 54 -29.11 1.60 0.67
C GLN A 54 -30.01 0.35 0.64
N ASN A 55 -29.60 -0.71 -0.05
CA ASN A 55 -30.32 -1.97 -0.19
C ASN A 55 -29.82 -3.03 0.81
N GLY A 56 -28.90 -2.67 1.72
CA GLY A 56 -28.31 -3.58 2.70
C GLY A 56 -27.23 -4.49 2.11
N GLN A 57 -26.77 -4.23 0.86
CA GLN A 57 -25.69 -5.02 0.23
C GLN A 57 -24.32 -4.55 0.72
N PRO A 58 -23.37 -5.47 0.95
CA PRO A 58 -22.03 -5.10 1.37
C PRO A 58 -21.28 -4.32 0.29
N VAL A 59 -20.64 -3.22 0.69
CA VAL A 59 -19.72 -2.43 -0.12
C VAL A 59 -18.35 -2.52 0.52
N PHE A 60 -17.46 -3.23 -0.11
CA PHE A 60 -16.13 -3.49 0.43
C PHE A 60 -15.18 -2.33 0.23
N ALA A 61 -14.20 -2.19 1.11
CA ALA A 61 -13.17 -1.16 1.00
C ALA A 61 -12.38 -1.25 -0.32
N TYR A 62 -12.16 -2.46 -0.81
CA TYR A 62 -11.51 -2.70 -2.12
C TYR A 62 -12.29 -2.08 -3.29
N ASP A 63 -13.62 -2.22 -3.31
CA ASP A 63 -14.48 -1.64 -4.36
C ASP A 63 -14.48 -0.12 -4.28
N GLN A 64 -14.52 0.43 -3.07
CA GLN A 64 -14.41 1.88 -2.85
C GLN A 64 -13.07 2.42 -3.37
N ILE A 65 -11.95 1.71 -3.13
CA ILE A 65 -10.63 2.09 -3.66
C ILE A 65 -10.65 2.08 -5.19
N LYS A 66 -11.10 1.00 -5.82
CA LYS A 66 -11.19 0.89 -7.29
C LYS A 66 -12.02 2.02 -7.89
N MET A 67 -13.16 2.34 -7.27
CA MET A 67 -14.01 3.45 -7.70
C MET A 67 -13.28 4.80 -7.59
N LEU A 68 -12.58 5.06 -6.49
CA LEU A 68 -11.80 6.29 -6.30
C LEU A 68 -10.66 6.43 -7.31
N LEU A 69 -9.96 5.33 -7.60
CA LEU A 69 -8.88 5.30 -8.59
C LEU A 69 -9.39 5.60 -10.01
N ARG A 70 -10.57 5.07 -10.38
CA ARG A 70 -11.19 5.32 -11.70
C ARG A 70 -11.77 6.73 -11.85
N SER A 71 -12.38 7.28 -10.80
CA SER A 71 -13.17 8.52 -10.88
C SER A 71 -12.37 9.80 -10.65
N SER A 72 -11.17 9.71 -10.09
CA SER A 72 -10.38 10.87 -9.71
C SER A 72 -9.56 11.42 -10.89
N GLN A 73 -9.44 12.75 -10.96
CA GLN A 73 -8.56 13.45 -11.89
C GLN A 73 -7.09 13.51 -11.42
N LYS A 74 -6.80 12.99 -10.22
CA LYS A 74 -5.44 12.96 -9.68
C LYS A 74 -4.62 11.85 -10.34
N LYS A 75 -3.30 12.06 -10.41
CA LYS A 75 -2.37 11.10 -10.99
C LYS A 75 -1.55 10.34 -9.94
N ILE A 76 -1.59 10.77 -8.69
CA ILE A 76 -0.87 10.16 -7.59
C ILE A 76 -1.87 9.74 -6.52
N PHE A 77 -1.88 8.47 -6.19
CA PHE A 77 -2.72 7.90 -5.13
C PHE A 77 -1.85 7.24 -4.08
N VAL A 78 -2.13 7.53 -2.82
CA VAL A 78 -1.46 6.87 -1.70
C VAL A 78 -2.50 6.11 -0.90
N ILE A 79 -2.38 4.79 -0.83
CA ILE A 79 -3.21 3.92 0.00
C ILE A 79 -2.52 3.76 1.35
N ASP A 80 -2.97 4.58 2.31
CA ASP A 80 -2.42 4.64 3.68
C ASP A 80 -3.42 4.03 4.67
N ASP A 81 -3.23 2.98 5.24
CA ASP A 81 -2.24 1.94 5.43
C ASP A 81 -2.84 0.63 4.85
N SER A 82 -2.31 0.14 3.75
CA SER A 82 -2.92 -0.98 3.00
C SER A 82 -2.95 -2.29 3.78
N THR A 83 -2.11 -2.47 4.81
CA THR A 83 -2.16 -3.63 5.71
C THR A 83 -3.50 -3.74 6.44
N PHE A 84 -4.17 -2.60 6.71
CA PHE A 84 -5.47 -2.58 7.36
C PHE A 84 -6.61 -3.11 6.48
N LEU A 85 -6.46 -3.14 5.17
CA LEU A 85 -7.44 -3.82 4.31
C LEU A 85 -7.53 -5.30 4.68
N LEU A 86 -6.39 -5.97 4.77
CA LEU A 86 -6.29 -7.39 5.15
C LEU A 86 -6.79 -7.62 6.58
N LYS A 87 -6.32 -6.80 7.53
CA LYS A 87 -6.67 -6.95 8.96
C LYS A 87 -8.16 -6.71 9.22
N ASN A 88 -8.74 -5.69 8.61
CA ASN A 88 -10.17 -5.36 8.78
C ASN A 88 -11.06 -6.45 8.19
N GLU A 89 -10.72 -6.95 6.99
CA GLU A 89 -11.44 -8.05 6.38
C GLU A 89 -11.34 -9.33 7.20
N GLN A 90 -10.15 -9.67 7.70
CA GLN A 90 -9.96 -10.81 8.60
C GLN A 90 -10.83 -10.70 9.86
N GLN A 91 -10.84 -9.54 10.51
CA GLN A 91 -11.67 -9.31 11.71
C GLN A 91 -13.16 -9.44 11.41
N ARG A 92 -13.63 -8.90 10.29
CA ARG A 92 -15.03 -9.08 9.85
C ARG A 92 -15.37 -10.55 9.65
N ASN A 93 -14.51 -11.30 8.96
CA ASN A 93 -14.73 -12.73 8.67
C ASN A 93 -14.75 -13.57 9.95
N ILE A 94 -13.89 -13.26 10.92
CA ILE A 94 -13.94 -13.88 12.27
C ILE A 94 -15.26 -13.58 12.96
N GLY A 95 -15.73 -12.34 12.90
CA GLY A 95 -17.02 -11.93 13.48
C GLY A 95 -18.21 -12.67 12.87
N LEU A 96 -18.21 -12.89 11.56
CA LEU A 96 -19.23 -13.68 10.86
C LEU A 96 -19.18 -15.17 11.24
N LYS A 97 -17.98 -15.73 11.39
CA LYS A 97 -17.77 -17.12 11.84
C LYS A 97 -18.38 -17.35 13.22
N ILE A 98 -18.13 -16.44 14.17
CA ILE A 98 -18.67 -16.51 15.53
C ILE A 98 -20.22 -16.52 15.51
N LYS A 99 -20.84 -15.76 14.58
CA LYS A 99 -22.30 -15.66 14.48
C LYS A 99 -22.96 -16.86 13.81
N ASN A 100 -22.31 -17.50 12.84
CA ASN A 100 -22.94 -18.44 11.91
C ASN A 100 -22.42 -19.89 11.96
N ASP A 101 -21.38 -20.21 12.75
CA ASP A 101 -20.75 -21.53 12.93
C ASP A 101 -20.32 -22.27 11.63
N LYS A 102 -20.52 -21.68 10.44
CA LYS A 102 -20.39 -22.32 9.13
C LYS A 102 -19.25 -21.84 8.25
N VAL A 103 -18.46 -20.85 8.68
CA VAL A 103 -17.36 -20.34 7.85
C VAL A 103 -16.15 -21.27 8.03
N ASN A 104 -15.77 -21.99 6.97
CA ASN A 104 -14.56 -22.78 6.93
C ASN A 104 -13.33 -21.88 7.19
N GLY A 105 -12.63 -22.12 8.30
CA GLY A 105 -11.53 -21.27 8.76
C GLY A 105 -10.36 -21.16 7.78
N PHE A 106 -10.22 -22.10 6.82
CA PHE A 106 -9.18 -22.08 5.81
C PHE A 106 -9.57 -21.21 4.59
N MET A 107 -10.77 -21.35 4.07
CA MET A 107 -11.26 -20.59 2.90
C MET A 107 -11.24 -19.06 3.12
N GLN A 108 -11.37 -18.57 4.35
CA GLN A 108 -11.32 -17.12 4.60
C GLN A 108 -9.98 -16.49 4.19
N TYR A 109 -8.87 -17.21 4.33
CA TYR A 109 -7.54 -16.70 3.94
C TYR A 109 -7.35 -16.68 2.43
N GLU A 110 -7.95 -17.63 1.71
CA GLU A 110 -7.94 -17.64 0.24
C GLU A 110 -8.75 -16.49 -0.32
N VAL A 111 -9.97 -16.26 0.20
CA VAL A 111 -10.83 -15.15 -0.24
C VAL A 111 -10.18 -13.80 0.03
N LEU A 112 -9.59 -13.62 1.22
CA LEU A 112 -8.88 -12.41 1.60
C LEU A 112 -7.68 -12.16 0.67
N SER A 113 -6.93 -13.21 0.35
CA SER A 113 -5.81 -13.13 -0.58
C SER A 113 -6.26 -12.79 -2.00
N PHE A 114 -7.40 -13.36 -2.43
CA PHE A 114 -8.00 -13.06 -3.72
C PHE A 114 -8.39 -11.58 -3.83
N HIS A 115 -9.07 -11.00 -2.85
CA HIS A 115 -9.48 -9.60 -2.88
C HIS A 115 -8.30 -8.64 -2.95
N PHE A 116 -7.22 -8.90 -2.20
CA PHE A 116 -6.03 -8.06 -2.25
C PHE A 116 -5.29 -8.20 -3.58
N LYS A 117 -5.17 -9.43 -4.09
CA LYS A 117 -4.59 -9.69 -5.42
C LYS A 117 -5.41 -9.00 -6.52
N ASP A 118 -6.71 -9.09 -6.48
CA ASP A 118 -7.63 -8.47 -7.43
C ASP A 118 -7.51 -6.93 -7.43
N LEU A 119 -7.23 -6.31 -6.27
CA LEU A 119 -6.89 -4.89 -6.23
C LEU A 119 -5.55 -4.59 -6.93
N ILE A 120 -4.52 -5.43 -6.72
CA ILE A 120 -3.22 -5.27 -7.39
C ILE A 120 -3.37 -5.44 -8.90
N ASP A 121 -4.05 -6.51 -9.35
CA ASP A 121 -4.31 -6.78 -10.76
C ASP A 121 -5.08 -5.60 -11.40
N PHE A 122 -6.11 -5.10 -10.73
CA PHE A 122 -6.84 -3.92 -11.19
C PHE A 122 -5.93 -2.69 -11.37
N ILE A 123 -5.03 -2.42 -10.42
CA ILE A 123 -4.09 -1.28 -10.51
C ILE A 123 -3.18 -1.45 -11.72
N LEU A 124 -2.64 -2.65 -11.90
CA LEU A 124 -1.66 -2.90 -12.97
C LEU A 124 -2.31 -2.97 -14.36
N ASP A 125 -3.46 -3.62 -14.48
CA ASP A 125 -4.04 -3.94 -15.79
C ASP A 125 -5.02 -2.90 -16.30
N GLU A 126 -5.76 -2.21 -15.40
CA GLU A 126 -6.86 -1.34 -15.80
C GLU A 126 -6.56 0.17 -15.73
N LEU A 127 -5.53 0.59 -14.97
CA LEU A 127 -5.22 2.01 -14.84
C LEU A 127 -4.20 2.50 -15.88
N PRO A 128 -4.32 3.78 -16.32
CA PRO A 128 -3.38 4.40 -17.25
C PRO A 128 -1.94 4.42 -16.74
N GLU A 129 -0.97 4.46 -17.67
CA GLU A 129 0.48 4.45 -17.38
C GLU A 129 0.98 5.69 -16.63
N ASP A 130 0.28 6.81 -16.71
CA ASP A 130 0.63 8.04 -16.02
C ASP A 130 0.11 8.10 -14.57
N ILE A 131 -0.54 7.03 -14.10
CA ILE A 131 -1.01 6.90 -12.71
C ILE A 131 0.05 6.24 -11.84
N PHE A 132 0.29 6.84 -10.67
CA PHE A 132 1.10 6.29 -9.60
C PHE A 132 0.22 5.86 -8.44
N VAL A 133 0.32 4.60 -8.03
CA VAL A 133 -0.33 4.07 -6.83
C VAL A 133 0.74 3.63 -5.85
N ILE A 134 0.75 4.23 -4.66
CA ILE A 134 1.71 3.96 -3.61
C ILE A 134 1.00 3.25 -2.46
N LEU A 135 1.40 2.02 -2.16
CA LEU A 135 0.93 1.27 -0.99
C LEU A 135 1.84 1.56 0.19
N MET A 136 1.31 2.17 1.26
CA MET A 136 1.97 2.22 2.56
C MET A 136 1.64 0.94 3.31
N HIS A 137 2.64 0.10 3.61
CA HIS A 137 2.43 -1.24 4.15
C HIS A 137 3.27 -1.49 5.40
N HIS A 138 2.72 -2.21 6.37
CA HIS A 138 3.50 -2.65 7.53
C HIS A 138 4.41 -3.82 7.17
N ILE A 139 5.37 -4.06 8.04
CA ILE A 139 6.37 -5.12 7.88
C ILE A 139 6.15 -6.25 8.89
N THR A 140 6.64 -7.41 8.51
CA THR A 140 6.89 -8.55 9.39
C THR A 140 8.29 -9.09 9.14
N LYS A 141 8.76 -10.01 9.98
CA LYS A 141 10.02 -10.73 9.77
C LYS A 141 9.70 -12.17 9.41
N ASP A 142 10.43 -12.71 8.44
CA ASP A 142 10.38 -14.12 8.14
C ASP A 142 11.19 -14.96 9.18
N GLU A 143 11.25 -16.27 8.99
CA GLU A 143 11.94 -17.21 9.88
C GLU A 143 13.47 -16.96 9.97
N THR A 144 14.04 -16.27 8.98
CA THR A 144 15.45 -15.87 8.96
C THR A 144 15.69 -14.49 9.59
N GLY A 145 14.63 -13.80 10.00
CA GLY A 145 14.66 -12.43 10.51
C GLY A 145 14.65 -11.36 9.43
N LYS A 146 14.52 -11.74 8.15
CA LYS A 146 14.46 -10.79 7.03
C LYS A 146 13.11 -10.07 6.98
N VAL A 147 13.19 -8.75 6.86
CA VAL A 147 12.02 -7.86 6.79
C VAL A 147 11.32 -8.01 5.44
N LYS A 148 10.00 -8.17 5.46
CA LYS A 148 9.11 -8.21 4.29
C LYS A 148 7.78 -7.56 4.61
N THR A 149 6.90 -7.40 3.61
CA THR A 149 5.55 -6.89 3.81
C THR A 149 4.73 -7.81 4.73
N GLU A 150 3.95 -7.22 5.64
CA GLU A 150 3.07 -7.95 6.54
C GLU A 150 1.80 -8.38 5.80
N VAL A 151 1.59 -9.66 5.65
CA VAL A 151 0.39 -10.23 5.01
C VAL A 151 -0.35 -11.18 5.94
N VAL A 152 -1.61 -11.43 5.62
CA VAL A 152 -2.46 -12.40 6.31
C VAL A 152 -2.62 -13.64 5.44
N GLY A 153 -2.17 -14.80 5.97
CA GLY A 153 -2.17 -16.06 5.24
C GLY A 153 -0.94 -16.24 4.32
N LYS A 154 -0.68 -17.49 3.95
CA LYS A 154 0.51 -17.86 3.16
C LYS A 154 0.39 -17.53 1.67
N VAL A 155 -0.82 -17.42 1.14
CA VAL A 155 -1.06 -17.20 -0.31
C VAL A 155 -0.53 -15.85 -0.78
N LEU A 156 -0.58 -14.82 0.07
CA LEU A 156 -0.03 -13.48 -0.24
C LEU A 156 1.47 -13.36 0.03
N ASP A 157 2.11 -14.39 0.57
CA ASP A 157 3.52 -14.32 0.93
C ASP A 157 4.36 -13.99 -0.31
N SER A 158 5.10 -12.89 -0.25
CA SER A 158 5.87 -12.31 -1.34
C SER A 158 5.07 -11.86 -2.59
N LEU A 159 3.73 -11.96 -2.61
CA LEU A 159 2.95 -11.51 -3.77
C LEU A 159 3.10 -10.00 -3.99
N ILE A 160 3.02 -9.22 -2.93
CA ILE A 160 3.09 -7.76 -2.99
C ILE A 160 4.43 -7.34 -3.60
N GLU A 161 5.54 -7.85 -3.07
CA GLU A 161 6.87 -7.53 -3.57
C GLU A 161 7.11 -8.01 -5.00
N LYS A 162 6.53 -9.14 -5.39
CA LYS A 162 6.65 -9.66 -6.76
C LYS A 162 5.87 -8.83 -7.78
N SER A 163 4.74 -8.26 -7.38
CA SER A 163 3.85 -7.50 -8.26
C SER A 163 4.29 -6.06 -8.52
N CYS A 164 5.30 -5.56 -7.80
CA CYS A 164 5.75 -4.17 -7.89
C CYS A 164 7.16 -4.08 -8.44
N ASP A 165 7.49 -3.04 -9.19
CA ASP A 165 8.86 -2.78 -9.65
C ASP A 165 9.72 -2.18 -8.55
N VAL A 166 9.12 -1.38 -7.68
CA VAL A 166 9.79 -0.65 -6.60
C VAL A 166 9.17 -0.99 -5.25
N VAL A 167 10.00 -1.51 -4.36
CA VAL A 167 9.67 -1.80 -2.95
C VAL A 167 10.73 -1.18 -2.07
N LEU A 168 10.38 -0.16 -1.31
CA LEU A 168 11.28 0.60 -0.45
C LEU A 168 10.97 0.34 1.02
N LEU A 169 12.00 0.31 1.86
CA LEU A 169 11.86 0.21 3.32
C LEU A 169 12.08 1.59 3.95
N ALA A 170 11.06 2.08 4.66
CA ALA A 170 11.18 3.28 5.47
C ALA A 170 11.88 2.93 6.79
N GLU A 171 12.97 3.62 7.09
CA GLU A 171 13.77 3.44 8.29
C GLU A 171 14.12 4.77 8.95
N VAL A 172 14.54 4.67 10.21
CA VAL A 172 15.03 5.80 11.00
C VAL A 172 16.40 5.45 11.56
N GLU A 173 17.39 6.29 11.30
CA GLU A 173 18.73 6.15 11.86
C GLU A 173 19.16 7.51 12.42
N ASN A 174 19.57 7.55 13.69
CA ASN A 174 19.97 8.79 14.38
C ASN A 174 18.93 9.93 14.32
N GLY A 175 17.62 9.58 14.27
CA GLY A 175 16.53 10.53 14.17
C GLY A 175 16.23 11.02 12.75
N GLU A 176 17.00 10.60 11.77
CA GLU A 176 16.76 10.90 10.36
C GLU A 176 15.96 9.78 9.69
N HIS A 177 14.95 10.17 8.92
CA HIS A 177 14.11 9.26 8.15
C HIS A 177 14.61 9.13 6.71
N TYR A 178 14.69 7.90 6.20
CA TYR A 178 15.12 7.62 4.82
C TYR A 178 14.40 6.39 4.26
N PHE A 179 14.54 6.17 2.96
CA PHE A 179 14.14 4.95 2.29
C PHE A 179 15.36 4.15 1.84
N LEU A 180 15.41 2.88 2.23
CA LEU A 180 16.31 1.88 1.67
C LEU A 180 15.72 1.39 0.35
N THR A 181 16.52 1.33 -0.71
CA THR A 181 16.06 1.12 -2.09
C THR A 181 16.50 -0.20 -2.69
N GLU A 182 17.60 -0.77 -2.20
CA GLU A 182 18.19 -1.99 -2.70
C GLU A 182 17.98 -3.15 -1.73
N SER A 183 17.86 -4.37 -2.28
CA SER A 183 17.79 -5.58 -1.47
C SER A 183 19.07 -5.78 -0.67
N CYS A 184 18.91 -6.11 0.58
CA CYS A 184 20.02 -6.39 1.49
C CYS A 184 19.76 -7.67 2.29
N SER A 185 20.71 -8.08 3.12
CA SER A 185 20.61 -9.30 3.90
C SER A 185 19.40 -9.33 4.83
N TYR A 186 18.90 -8.16 5.26
CA TYR A 186 17.84 -8.06 6.27
C TYR A 186 16.48 -7.53 5.74
N ALA A 187 16.36 -7.16 4.45
CA ALA A 187 15.11 -6.65 3.90
C ALA A 187 14.86 -7.08 2.44
N THR A 188 13.58 -7.20 2.06
CA THR A 188 13.15 -7.58 0.69
C THR A 188 12.89 -6.36 -0.21
N THR A 189 13.61 -5.27 0.01
CA THR A 189 13.54 -4.09 -0.84
C THR A 189 14.05 -4.40 -2.25
N LYS A 190 13.53 -3.69 -3.24
CA LYS A 190 14.02 -3.74 -4.61
C LYS A 190 13.72 -2.45 -5.37
N SER A 191 14.59 -2.12 -6.30
CA SER A 191 14.36 -1.17 -7.38
C SER A 191 15.17 -1.60 -8.60
N PRO A 192 14.82 -1.16 -9.81
CA PRO A 192 15.66 -1.36 -11.00
C PRO A 192 17.07 -0.80 -10.77
N GLU A 193 18.07 -1.50 -11.31
CA GLU A 193 19.47 -1.11 -11.19
C GLU A 193 19.71 0.32 -11.73
N GLY A 194 20.34 1.15 -10.94
CA GLY A 194 20.65 2.54 -11.29
C GLY A 194 19.48 3.53 -11.17
N MET A 195 18.28 3.09 -10.75
CA MET A 195 17.15 3.99 -10.55
C MET A 195 17.38 4.91 -9.34
N PHE A 196 17.87 4.36 -8.24
CA PHE A 196 18.14 5.07 -7.00
C PHE A 196 19.52 4.72 -6.43
N PRO A 197 20.15 5.61 -5.64
CA PRO A 197 21.22 5.21 -4.76
C PRO A 197 20.67 4.31 -3.63
N PRO A 198 21.51 3.55 -2.89
CA PRO A 198 21.07 2.59 -1.85
C PRO A 198 20.17 3.18 -0.78
N ARG A 199 20.29 4.48 -0.52
CA ARG A 199 19.43 5.24 0.39
C ARG A 199 19.02 6.56 -0.25
N ILE A 200 17.76 6.93 -0.07
CA ILE A 200 17.21 8.23 -0.51
C ILE A 200 16.45 8.89 0.64
N ALA A 201 16.24 10.21 0.55
CA ALA A 201 15.43 10.94 1.50
C ALA A 201 14.02 10.35 1.64
N ASN A 202 13.43 10.44 2.82
CA ASN A 202 12.04 10.05 3.11
C ASN A 202 11.05 11.02 2.42
N SER A 203 10.93 10.90 1.11
CA SER A 203 10.19 11.82 0.24
C SER A 203 9.56 11.07 -0.93
N LEU A 204 8.23 11.00 -0.98
CA LEU A 204 7.54 10.42 -2.13
C LEU A 204 7.77 11.20 -3.42
N LYS A 205 8.00 12.52 -3.33
CA LYS A 205 8.38 13.33 -4.49
C LYS A 205 9.67 12.81 -5.11
N THR A 206 10.70 12.57 -4.29
CA THR A 206 11.98 12.01 -4.75
C THR A 206 11.81 10.62 -5.39
N VAL A 207 10.93 9.79 -4.82
CA VAL A 207 10.63 8.45 -5.38
C VAL A 207 9.99 8.57 -6.76
N ILE A 208 8.95 9.39 -6.91
CA ILE A 208 8.23 9.55 -8.17
C ILE A 208 9.12 10.21 -9.24
N GLU A 209 9.88 11.24 -8.89
CA GLU A 209 10.79 11.91 -9.81
C GLU A 209 11.91 10.97 -10.27
N GLY A 210 12.48 10.16 -9.38
CA GLY A 210 13.47 9.14 -9.73
C GLY A 210 12.90 8.07 -10.66
N TYR A 211 11.69 7.60 -10.38
CA TYR A 211 10.97 6.65 -11.23
C TYR A 211 10.73 7.22 -12.63
N LYS A 212 10.15 8.43 -12.71
CA LYS A 212 9.91 9.13 -13.97
C LYS A 212 11.18 9.34 -14.78
N LYS A 213 12.24 9.81 -14.13
CA LYS A 213 13.54 10.01 -14.77
C LYS A 213 14.11 8.71 -15.34
N TYR A 214 14.01 7.61 -14.60
CA TYR A 214 14.54 6.31 -15.02
C TYR A 214 13.83 5.77 -16.26
N TYR A 215 12.51 5.89 -16.33
CA TYR A 215 11.69 5.42 -17.45
C TYR A 215 11.45 6.46 -18.55
N GLY A 216 12.02 7.67 -18.45
CA GLY A 216 11.83 8.74 -19.44
C GLY A 216 10.39 9.25 -19.52
N MET A 217 9.67 9.24 -18.40
CA MET A 217 8.29 9.74 -18.29
C MET A 217 8.31 11.26 -18.04
N GLU A 218 7.58 12.03 -18.85
CA GLU A 218 7.41 13.48 -18.68
C GLU A 218 6.48 13.88 -17.53
#